data_4276ee2ec4021894c9a70b7293c3d93e
#
_entry.id   4276ee2ec4021894c9a70b7293c3d93e
#
_cell.length_a   1.000
_cell.length_b   1.000
_cell.length_c   1.000
_cell.angle_alpha   90.00
_cell.angle_beta   90.00
_cell.angle_gamma   90.00
#
_symmetry.space_group_name_H-M   'P 1'
#
loop_
_entity.id
_entity.type
_entity.pdbx_description
1 polymer ?
#
loop_
_entity_poly.entity_id
_entity_poly.type
_entity_poly.pdbx_seq_one_letter_code
_entity_poly.pdbx_strand_id
1 'polypeptide(L)'
;MRKFNLFMFIMTLLLLTACNNDSRSPLEISLYDTANDKIGTVTLKEGDGAVTVQIKAEGLEPGLHGVHIHEFSKCEGPDFESAGSHFNPEGTEHGLMHPDGL
;
A
#
# COMPACT_ATOMS: atom_id res chain seq x y z
N MET A 1 3.80 44.71 -32.34
CA MET A 1 4.73 43.60 -32.19
C MET A 1 5.15 43.36 -30.73
N ARG A 2 5.47 44.37 -29.93
CA ARG A 2 5.88 44.16 -28.52
C ARG A 2 4.78 43.55 -27.61
N LYS A 3 3.49 43.81 -27.89
CA LYS A 3 2.36 43.29 -27.10
C LYS A 3 2.06 41.82 -27.42
N PHE A 4 2.39 41.34 -28.63
CA PHE A 4 2.20 39.96 -29.03
C PHE A 4 3.20 39.02 -28.33
N ASN A 5 4.43 39.45 -28.17
CA ASN A 5 5.48 38.68 -27.50
C ASN A 5 5.21 38.51 -25.98
N LEU A 6 4.61 39.53 -25.35
CA LEU A 6 4.27 39.46 -23.94
C LEU A 6 3.12 38.48 -23.67
N PHE A 7 2.13 38.43 -24.55
CA PHE A 7 0.99 37.54 -24.42
C PHE A 7 1.42 36.06 -24.65
N MET A 8 2.33 35.84 -25.62
CA MET A 8 2.88 34.51 -25.90
C MET A 8 3.77 34.02 -24.73
N PHE A 9 4.48 34.93 -24.07
CA PHE A 9 5.32 34.58 -22.92
C PHE A 9 4.50 34.22 -21.66
N ILE A 10 3.37 34.91 -21.42
CA ILE A 10 2.44 34.62 -20.33
C ILE A 10 1.74 33.27 -20.58
N MET A 11 1.37 32.96 -21.82
CA MET A 11 0.73 31.70 -22.16
C MET A 11 1.70 30.49 -22.03
N THR A 12 2.98 30.69 -22.28
CA THR A 12 4.01 29.65 -22.12
C THR A 12 4.30 29.40 -20.63
N LEU A 13 4.17 30.40 -19.76
CA LEU A 13 4.40 30.28 -18.32
C LEU A 13 3.26 29.55 -17.59
N LEU A 14 2.04 29.58 -18.15
CA LEU A 14 0.86 28.90 -17.58
C LEU A 14 0.83 27.38 -17.83
N LEU A 15 1.69 26.86 -18.71
CA LEU A 15 1.74 25.43 -19.04
C LEU A 15 2.68 24.62 -18.15
N LEU A 16 3.38 25.25 -17.20
CA LEU A 16 4.38 24.59 -16.36
C LEU A 16 3.86 24.18 -14.96
N THR A 17 2.57 24.35 -14.66
CA THR A 17 2.02 24.03 -13.33
C THR A 17 1.17 22.75 -13.29
N ALA A 18 1.35 21.83 -14.23
CA ALA A 18 0.69 20.52 -14.21
C ALA A 18 1.63 19.41 -13.71
N CYS A 19 2.31 19.62 -12.58
CA CYS A 19 2.76 18.50 -11.76
C CYS A 19 1.66 18.20 -10.76
N ASN A 20 0.66 17.43 -11.18
CA ASN A 20 -0.24 16.78 -10.25
C ASN A 20 0.58 15.76 -9.46
N ASN A 21 0.94 16.07 -8.25
CA ASN A 21 1.24 15.07 -7.25
C ASN A 21 -0.08 14.36 -6.96
N ASP A 22 -0.37 13.32 -7.71
CA ASP A 22 -1.44 12.36 -7.43
C ASP A 22 -1.06 11.55 -6.17
N SER A 23 -1.00 12.23 -5.04
CA SER A 23 -0.93 11.55 -3.76
C SER A 23 -2.32 11.01 -3.47
N ARG A 24 -2.54 9.73 -3.77
CA ARG A 24 -3.76 9.04 -3.40
C ARG A 24 -3.94 9.09 -1.89
N SER A 25 -5.19 9.25 -1.45
CA SER A 25 -5.49 9.18 -0.02
C SER A 25 -5.09 7.81 0.54
N PRO A 26 -4.52 7.76 1.75
CA PRO A 26 -4.20 6.50 2.39
C PRO A 26 -5.44 5.60 2.50
N LEU A 27 -5.25 4.31 2.22
CA LEU A 27 -6.29 3.29 2.41
C LEU A 27 -6.13 2.68 3.80
N GLU A 28 -7.16 2.77 4.61
CA GLU A 28 -7.21 2.13 5.94
C GLU A 28 -8.10 0.88 5.90
N ILE A 29 -7.57 -0.22 6.42
CA ILE A 29 -8.23 -1.53 6.46
C ILE A 29 -8.26 -1.99 7.92
N SER A 30 -9.39 -2.50 8.38
CA SER A 30 -9.50 -3.10 9.71
C SER A 30 -8.84 -4.49 9.75
N LEU A 31 -8.10 -4.76 10.83
CA LEU A 31 -7.47 -6.04 11.11
C LEU A 31 -8.35 -6.81 12.10
N TYR A 32 -8.63 -8.07 11.79
CA TYR A 32 -9.48 -8.95 12.59
C TYR A 32 -8.73 -10.22 12.98
N ASP A 33 -9.07 -10.76 14.15
CA ASP A 33 -8.60 -12.06 14.61
C ASP A 33 -9.51 -13.22 14.15
N THR A 34 -9.19 -14.44 14.58
CA THR A 34 -9.95 -15.64 14.25
C THR A 34 -11.34 -15.70 14.91
N ALA A 35 -11.58 -14.90 15.95
CA ALA A 35 -12.89 -14.71 16.57
C ALA A 35 -13.72 -13.64 15.85
N ASN A 36 -13.18 -13.02 14.80
CA ASN A 36 -13.75 -11.90 14.06
C ASN A 36 -13.87 -10.62 14.90
N ASP A 37 -13.01 -10.49 15.90
CA ASP A 37 -12.86 -9.27 16.68
C ASP A 37 -11.85 -8.34 16.02
N LYS A 38 -12.17 -7.04 15.95
CA LYS A 38 -11.23 -6.06 15.42
C LYS A 38 -10.09 -5.85 16.40
N ILE A 39 -8.88 -6.20 15.99
CA ILE A 39 -7.65 -6.08 16.79
C ILE A 39 -6.72 -4.96 16.32
N GLY A 40 -7.07 -4.25 15.25
CA GLY A 40 -6.22 -3.17 14.79
C GLY A 40 -6.58 -2.62 13.43
N THR A 41 -5.61 -1.95 12.81
CA THR A 41 -5.71 -1.35 11.48
C THR A 41 -4.43 -1.52 10.67
N VAL A 42 -4.59 -1.62 9.37
CA VAL A 42 -3.51 -1.56 8.39
C VAL A 42 -3.74 -0.34 7.52
N THR A 43 -2.76 0.53 7.40
CA THR A 43 -2.80 1.70 6.53
C THR A 43 -1.83 1.52 5.38
N LEU A 44 -2.33 1.59 4.17
CA LEU A 44 -1.54 1.58 2.93
C LEU A 44 -1.40 3.01 2.41
N LYS A 45 -0.18 3.44 2.19
CA LYS A 45 0.12 4.77 1.66
C LYS A 45 1.08 4.66 0.48
N GLU A 46 0.66 5.17 -0.67
CA GLU A 46 1.49 5.26 -1.87
C GLU A 46 2.27 6.58 -1.87
N GLY A 47 3.53 6.52 -2.22
CA GLY A 47 4.39 7.70 -2.38
C GLY A 47 5.82 7.32 -2.75
N ASP A 48 6.50 8.21 -3.46
CA ASP A 48 7.91 8.07 -3.87
C ASP A 48 8.24 6.75 -4.60
N GLY A 49 7.28 6.23 -5.39
CA GLY A 49 7.44 4.98 -6.13
C GLY A 49 7.36 3.71 -5.26
N ALA A 50 6.88 3.84 -4.03
CA ALA A 50 6.73 2.73 -3.09
C ALA A 50 5.37 2.75 -2.40
N VAL A 51 5.00 1.61 -1.80
CA VAL A 51 3.84 1.51 -0.92
C VAL A 51 4.32 1.26 0.49
N THR A 52 3.98 2.17 1.40
CA THR A 52 4.20 1.99 2.83
C THR A 52 3.03 1.26 3.44
N VAL A 53 3.30 0.17 4.16
CA VAL A 53 2.33 -0.60 4.92
C VAL A 53 2.57 -0.32 6.41
N GLN A 54 1.63 0.32 7.07
CA GLN A 54 1.67 0.57 8.51
C GLN A 54 0.65 -0.32 9.22
N ILE A 55 1.11 -1.16 10.13
CA ILE A 55 0.26 -2.08 10.90
C ILE A 55 0.23 -1.60 12.35
N LYS A 56 -0.98 -1.47 12.90
CA LYS A 56 -1.23 -1.25 14.32
C LYS A 56 -2.13 -2.38 14.80
N ALA A 57 -1.63 -3.22 15.67
CA ALA A 57 -2.37 -4.36 16.22
C ALA A 57 -2.19 -4.44 17.73
N GLU A 58 -3.21 -4.91 18.42
CA GLU A 58 -3.25 -5.14 19.85
C GLU A 58 -3.62 -6.60 20.14
N GLY A 59 -3.27 -7.10 21.31
CA GLY A 59 -3.65 -8.44 21.76
C GLY A 59 -2.91 -9.59 21.08
N LEU A 60 -1.84 -9.31 20.35
CA LEU A 60 -0.97 -10.34 19.81
C LEU A 60 -0.05 -10.88 20.90
N GLU A 61 0.22 -12.20 20.85
CA GLU A 61 1.21 -12.82 21.73
C GLU A 61 2.60 -12.21 21.48
N PRO A 62 3.43 -12.04 22.52
CA PRO A 62 4.80 -11.58 22.34
C PRO A 62 5.61 -12.52 21.45
N GLY A 63 6.39 -11.97 20.52
CA GLY A 63 7.24 -12.76 19.64
C GLY A 63 7.24 -12.30 18.20
N LEU A 64 7.74 -13.17 17.31
CA LEU A 64 7.78 -12.93 15.88
C LEU A 64 6.44 -13.31 15.22
N HIS A 65 5.96 -12.45 14.36
CA HIS A 65 4.76 -12.66 13.57
C HIS A 65 5.07 -12.51 12.08
N GLY A 66 4.54 -13.42 11.24
CA GLY A 66 4.62 -13.30 9.79
C GLY A 66 3.61 -12.27 9.29
N VAL A 67 4.01 -11.56 8.22
CA VAL A 67 3.13 -10.63 7.49
C VAL A 67 3.19 -10.98 6.02
N HIS A 68 2.03 -11.25 5.42
CA HIS A 68 1.93 -11.64 4.02
C HIS A 68 0.74 -10.98 3.34
N ILE A 69 0.87 -10.75 2.03
CA ILE A 69 -0.24 -10.40 1.15
C ILE A 69 -0.78 -11.69 0.56
N HIS A 70 -2.11 -11.84 0.52
CA HIS A 70 -2.77 -13.01 -0.06
C HIS A 70 -3.32 -12.73 -1.47
N GLU A 71 -3.63 -13.79 -2.20
CA GLU A 71 -4.07 -13.71 -3.61
C GLU A 71 -5.42 -13.05 -3.78
N PHE A 72 -6.35 -13.27 -2.83
CA PHE A 72 -7.72 -12.79 -2.92
C PHE A 72 -8.04 -11.80 -1.81
N SER A 73 -8.91 -10.83 -2.14
CA SER A 73 -9.36 -9.78 -1.23
C SER A 73 -10.46 -10.23 -0.26
N LYS A 74 -10.55 -11.53 0.02
CA LYS A 74 -11.48 -12.11 0.99
C LYS A 74 -10.74 -12.49 2.25
N CYS A 75 -11.38 -12.26 3.40
CA CYS A 75 -10.78 -12.50 4.70
C CYS A 75 -11.86 -12.97 5.66
N GLU A 76 -12.37 -14.19 5.40
CA GLU A 76 -13.47 -14.78 6.15
C GLU A 76 -12.91 -15.77 7.18
N GLY A 77 -13.10 -15.42 8.45
CA GLY A 77 -12.68 -16.29 9.56
C GLY A 77 -13.58 -17.54 9.70
N PRO A 78 -13.16 -18.51 10.53
CA PRO A 78 -12.00 -18.46 11.45
C PRO A 78 -10.64 -18.86 10.82
N ASP A 79 -10.64 -19.57 9.69
CA ASP A 79 -9.44 -20.15 9.05
C ASP A 79 -8.83 -19.26 7.95
N PHE A 80 -9.59 -18.28 7.46
CA PHE A 80 -9.19 -17.34 6.40
C PHE A 80 -8.79 -18.00 5.06
N GLU A 81 -9.21 -19.25 4.82
CA GLU A 81 -8.91 -19.97 3.58
C GLU A 81 -9.40 -19.25 2.32
N SER A 82 -10.45 -18.43 2.45
CA SER A 82 -10.98 -17.62 1.33
C SER A 82 -10.00 -16.56 0.80
N ALA A 83 -8.94 -16.26 1.55
CA ALA A 83 -7.87 -15.36 1.10
C ALA A 83 -6.92 -16.03 0.07
N GLY A 84 -6.96 -17.35 -0.06
CA GLY A 84 -6.07 -18.11 -0.95
C GLY A 84 -4.65 -18.23 -0.41
N SER A 85 -3.71 -18.48 -1.30
CA SER A 85 -2.29 -18.58 -0.97
C SER A 85 -1.65 -17.21 -0.78
N HIS A 86 -0.40 -17.18 -0.32
CA HIS A 86 0.40 -15.95 -0.32
C HIS A 86 0.56 -15.42 -1.75
N PHE A 87 0.39 -14.13 -1.93
CA PHE A 87 0.64 -13.47 -3.21
C PHE A 87 2.13 -13.55 -3.54
N ASN A 88 2.46 -14.35 -4.53
CA ASN A 88 3.84 -14.65 -4.94
C ASN A 88 3.93 -14.81 -6.46
N PRO A 89 3.81 -13.71 -7.22
CA PRO A 89 3.73 -13.76 -8.68
C PRO A 89 5.00 -14.26 -9.36
N GLU A 90 6.15 -14.15 -8.70
CA GLU A 90 7.44 -14.59 -9.23
C GLU A 90 7.84 -15.99 -8.76
N GLY A 91 7.08 -16.61 -7.87
CA GLY A 91 7.34 -17.95 -7.34
C GLY A 91 8.62 -18.06 -6.52
N THR A 92 9.06 -16.93 -5.92
CA THR A 92 10.25 -16.91 -5.07
C THR A 92 9.94 -17.49 -3.69
N GLU A 93 10.93 -18.13 -3.07
CA GLU A 93 10.85 -18.50 -1.67
C GLU A 93 11.23 -17.29 -0.80
N HIS A 94 10.64 -17.18 0.38
CA HIS A 94 10.86 -16.06 1.29
C HIS A 94 11.14 -16.51 2.72
N GLY A 95 11.69 -15.61 3.51
CA GLY A 95 12.04 -15.78 4.91
C GLY A 95 13.33 -15.07 5.25
N LEU A 96 13.52 -14.76 6.53
CA LEU A 96 14.69 -14.02 7.02
C LEU A 96 16.04 -14.64 6.62
N MET A 97 16.07 -15.96 6.46
CA MET A 97 17.28 -16.71 6.12
C MET A 97 17.36 -17.13 4.65
N HIS A 98 16.35 -16.72 3.85
CA HIS A 98 16.33 -17.07 2.43
C HIS A 98 17.08 -16.02 1.60
N PRO A 99 17.89 -16.43 0.59
CA PRO A 99 18.65 -15.50 -0.25
C PRO A 99 17.80 -14.55 -1.07
N ASP A 100 16.54 -14.90 -1.36
CA ASP A 100 15.61 -14.06 -2.12
C ASP A 100 14.91 -12.98 -1.25
N GLY A 101 15.18 -12.97 0.06
CA GLY A 101 14.80 -11.91 0.97
C GLY A 101 13.49 -12.14 1.74
N LEU A 102 12.97 -11.04 2.25
CA LEU A 102 11.77 -10.95 3.07
C LEU A 102 10.51 -10.85 2.24
#